data_b49f5192bd7a623de6ef4adb2480ad7e
#
_entry.id   b49f5192bd7a623de6ef4adb2480ad7e
#
_cell.length_a   1.000
_cell.length_b   1.000
_cell.length_c   1.000
_cell.angle_alpha   90.00
_cell.angle_beta   90.00
_cell.angle_gamma   90.00
#
_symmetry.space_group_name_H-M   'P 1'
#
loop_
_entity.id
_entity.type
_entity.pdbx_description
1 polymer ?
#
loop_
_entity_poly.entity_id
_entity_poly.type
_entity_poly.pdbx_seq_one_letter_code
_entity_poly.pdbx_strand_id
1 'polypeptide(L)'
;MFSYYVHLAIRSLRRNPVLTTLMVLSIAIGIGATMTTLTVFHILSGDPLPGRSRQIFIPQLDPRPDNQPGQHPFDKLDYTTAMDLRRARRADRQAVVVDSQVKLRAPETGRPALMLQMLSTDADFFPMFQVPLAYGSAWSARDDEDRARVAVISADLNDTLFGGSDSVGRSLLVRGSAVRIVGVLGRWRPSPQFYTLAGGGFAHGDTAEFYARPQDVFMPLSTSLEVNGDHFQPWTCFAKPSMPLNLPSAPCVWLQLWVQLETPAKVAGYRRFLADYAAQQKASGRIGRSDTAVLLSLPQWLDHNRVVPGDVRLQSWLALAFLGLCLFNTVGLLLAKFLRRGGEIGVRRALGASRRAIVAQCLTEAGLIGLVGGTLGWLLTLLGLWALRQQPVAYADLAHLDVWTFAGTFLMALACSVAAGLFPAFRASRIAPAMQLKTL
;
A
#
# COMPACT_ATOMS: atom_id res chain seq x y z
N MET A 1 33.59 24.87 -19.65
CA MET A 1 33.61 23.67 -20.51
C MET A 1 32.25 22.98 -20.64
N PHE A 2 31.50 22.78 -19.58
CA PHE A 2 30.18 22.10 -19.62
C PHE A 2 29.18 22.80 -20.55
N SER A 3 29.04 24.14 -20.46
CA SER A 3 28.16 24.95 -21.33
C SER A 3 28.46 24.76 -22.82
N TYR A 4 29.73 24.62 -23.17
CA TYR A 4 30.16 24.35 -24.55
C TYR A 4 29.67 22.96 -25.04
N TYR A 5 29.79 21.92 -24.19
CA TYR A 5 29.30 20.59 -24.54
C TYR A 5 27.78 20.56 -24.68
N VAL A 6 27.04 21.27 -23.83
CA VAL A 6 25.58 21.42 -23.94
C VAL A 6 25.17 22.07 -25.27
N HIS A 7 25.82 23.17 -25.66
CA HIS A 7 25.54 23.83 -26.94
C HIS A 7 25.80 22.94 -28.15
N LEU A 8 26.92 22.20 -28.11
CA LEU A 8 27.25 21.21 -29.14
C LEU A 8 26.24 20.07 -29.20
N ALA A 9 25.77 19.60 -28.07
CA ALA A 9 24.79 18.53 -27.96
C ALA A 9 23.44 19.00 -28.56
N ILE A 10 22.95 20.19 -28.20
CA ILE A 10 21.71 20.76 -28.76
C ILE A 10 21.80 20.90 -30.28
N ARG A 11 22.92 21.39 -30.80
CA ARG A 11 23.14 21.51 -32.23
C ARG A 11 23.16 20.14 -32.94
N SER A 12 23.76 19.13 -32.29
CA SER A 12 23.79 17.75 -32.75
C SER A 12 22.40 17.11 -32.81
N LEU A 13 21.57 17.35 -31.76
CA LEU A 13 20.20 16.82 -31.66
C LEU A 13 19.31 17.40 -32.77
N ARG A 14 19.44 18.68 -33.06
CA ARG A 14 18.70 19.35 -34.15
C ARG A 14 19.09 18.90 -35.56
N ARG A 15 20.31 18.39 -35.74
CA ARG A 15 20.82 17.95 -37.10
C ARG A 15 20.23 16.60 -37.53
N ASN A 16 19.77 15.76 -36.58
CA ASN A 16 19.15 14.46 -36.84
C ASN A 16 17.84 14.31 -36.08
N PRO A 17 16.78 15.05 -36.43
CA PRO A 17 15.57 15.14 -35.64
C PRO A 17 14.85 13.79 -35.50
N VAL A 18 14.74 12.99 -36.56
CA VAL A 18 14.04 11.69 -36.56
C VAL A 18 14.68 10.73 -35.55
N LEU A 19 16.01 10.54 -35.61
CA LEU A 19 16.70 9.66 -34.68
C LEU A 19 16.59 10.16 -33.23
N THR A 20 16.69 11.47 -33.03
CA THR A 20 16.57 12.08 -31.69
C THR A 20 15.17 11.89 -31.13
N THR A 21 14.12 12.11 -31.93
CA THR A 21 12.73 11.91 -31.52
C THR A 21 12.48 10.44 -31.17
N LEU A 22 12.96 9.48 -31.96
CA LEU A 22 12.82 8.06 -31.68
C LEU A 22 13.49 7.65 -30.34
N MET A 23 14.71 8.17 -30.08
CA MET A 23 15.40 7.93 -28.80
C MET A 23 14.64 8.53 -27.62
N VAL A 24 14.19 9.78 -27.75
CA VAL A 24 13.42 10.48 -26.72
C VAL A 24 12.11 9.76 -26.44
N LEU A 25 11.37 9.35 -27.47
CA LEU A 25 10.12 8.60 -27.33
C LEU A 25 10.34 7.23 -26.69
N SER A 26 11.40 6.50 -27.13
CA SER A 26 11.73 5.20 -26.54
C SER A 26 11.99 5.30 -25.03
N ILE A 27 12.78 6.30 -24.61
CA ILE A 27 13.06 6.54 -23.19
C ILE A 27 11.77 6.99 -22.46
N ALA A 28 11.01 7.92 -23.03
CA ALA A 28 9.80 8.45 -22.42
C ALA A 28 8.75 7.37 -22.17
N ILE A 29 8.48 6.53 -23.17
CA ILE A 29 7.49 5.44 -23.04
C ILE A 29 8.00 4.38 -22.04
N GLY A 30 9.27 3.99 -22.12
CA GLY A 30 9.87 3.03 -21.19
C GLY A 30 9.78 3.50 -19.74
N ILE A 31 10.16 4.75 -19.47
CA ILE A 31 10.11 5.34 -18.12
C ILE A 31 8.66 5.57 -17.69
N GLY A 32 7.81 6.11 -18.55
CA GLY A 32 6.41 6.39 -18.23
C GLY A 32 5.66 5.13 -17.81
N ALA A 33 5.76 4.06 -18.59
CA ALA A 33 5.15 2.77 -18.26
C ALA A 33 5.71 2.18 -16.98
N THR A 34 7.05 2.16 -16.82
CA THR A 34 7.70 1.58 -15.66
C THR A 34 7.36 2.34 -14.38
N MET A 35 7.41 3.67 -14.39
CA MET A 35 7.11 4.49 -13.22
C MET A 35 5.64 4.40 -12.82
N THR A 36 4.71 4.37 -13.77
CA THR A 36 3.29 4.14 -13.48
C THR A 36 3.10 2.81 -12.76
N THR A 37 3.66 1.73 -13.29
CA THR A 37 3.54 0.39 -12.71
C THR A 37 4.24 0.28 -11.35
N LEU A 38 5.45 0.83 -11.19
CA LEU A 38 6.17 0.83 -9.93
C LEU A 38 5.47 1.68 -8.85
N THR A 39 4.83 2.79 -9.24
CA THR A 39 4.03 3.60 -8.31
C THR A 39 2.84 2.80 -7.79
N VAL A 40 2.12 2.11 -8.67
CA VAL A 40 1.02 1.20 -8.25
C VAL A 40 1.54 0.10 -7.34
N PHE A 41 2.63 -0.56 -7.72
CA PHE A 41 3.25 -1.60 -6.90
C PHE A 41 3.65 -1.06 -5.52
N HIS A 42 4.23 0.14 -5.44
CA HIS A 42 4.61 0.77 -4.17
C HIS A 42 3.39 1.07 -3.29
N ILE A 43 2.29 1.57 -3.86
CA ILE A 43 1.03 1.81 -3.14
C ILE A 43 0.50 0.49 -2.57
N LEU A 44 0.52 -0.58 -3.37
CA LEU A 44 -0.03 -1.89 -2.97
C LEU A 44 0.88 -2.65 -2.00
N SER A 45 2.20 -2.46 -2.06
CA SER A 45 3.19 -3.14 -1.23
C SER A 45 3.67 -2.31 -0.04
N GLY A 46 3.07 -1.14 0.20
CA GLY A 46 3.45 -0.24 1.29
C GLY A 46 3.38 -0.90 2.67
N ASP A 47 4.26 -0.49 3.58
CA ASP A 47 4.16 -0.88 4.99
C ASP A 47 3.10 0.00 5.68
N PRO A 48 1.94 -0.55 6.10
CA PRO A 48 0.88 0.25 6.70
C PRO A 48 1.22 0.84 8.06
N LEU A 49 2.24 0.28 8.74
CA LEU A 49 2.73 0.73 10.05
C LEU A 49 4.27 0.77 10.07
N PRO A 50 4.89 1.79 9.42
CA PRO A 50 6.35 1.87 9.34
C PRO A 50 7.02 1.78 10.70
N GLY A 51 7.96 0.81 10.83
CA GLY A 51 8.70 0.56 12.06
C GLY A 51 7.99 -0.26 13.13
N ARG A 52 6.69 -0.57 13.00
CA ARG A 52 5.91 -1.37 13.96
C ARG A 52 5.27 -2.62 13.39
N SER A 53 5.14 -2.77 12.09
CA SER A 53 4.47 -3.91 11.46
C SER A 53 4.99 -5.28 11.92
N ARG A 54 6.27 -5.37 12.32
CA ARG A 54 6.87 -6.61 12.84
C ARG A 54 6.52 -6.90 14.30
N GLN A 55 5.92 -5.95 15.01
CA GLN A 55 5.49 -6.10 16.41
C GLN A 55 3.99 -6.37 16.52
N ILE A 56 3.26 -6.28 15.43
CA ILE A 56 1.82 -6.51 15.36
C ILE A 56 1.56 -7.91 14.83
N PHE A 57 0.70 -8.66 15.52
CA PHE A 57 0.40 -10.05 15.21
C PHE A 57 -1.10 -10.30 15.26
N ILE A 58 -1.54 -11.29 14.49
CA ILE A 58 -2.91 -11.80 14.48
C ILE A 58 -2.89 -13.29 14.85
N PRO A 59 -3.50 -13.69 15.97
CA PRO A 59 -3.73 -15.09 16.27
C PRO A 59 -4.89 -15.63 15.42
N GLN A 60 -4.71 -16.82 14.88
CA GLN A 60 -5.74 -17.57 14.16
C GLN A 60 -5.93 -18.92 14.81
N LEU A 61 -7.17 -19.38 14.86
CA LEU A 61 -7.55 -20.70 15.37
C LEU A 61 -8.78 -21.19 14.61
N ASP A 62 -8.73 -22.40 14.11
CA ASP A 62 -9.85 -23.00 13.39
C ASP A 62 -10.87 -23.64 14.36
N PRO A 63 -12.08 -23.10 14.46
CA PRO A 63 -13.13 -23.66 15.34
C PRO A 63 -13.88 -24.85 14.74
N ARG A 64 -13.57 -25.25 13.49
CA ARG A 64 -14.28 -26.36 12.82
C ARG A 64 -14.04 -27.69 13.51
N PRO A 65 -15.05 -28.57 13.54
CA PRO A 65 -14.86 -29.93 14.00
C PRO A 65 -13.99 -30.73 13.02
N ASP A 66 -13.42 -31.85 13.49
CA ASP A 66 -12.50 -32.71 12.70
C ASP A 66 -13.10 -33.24 11.40
N ASN A 67 -14.43 -33.39 11.36
CA ASN A 67 -15.15 -33.86 10.15
C ASN A 67 -15.31 -32.80 9.05
N GLN A 68 -14.91 -31.54 9.33
CA GLN A 68 -14.90 -30.45 8.37
C GLN A 68 -13.51 -29.81 8.27
N PRO A 69 -12.47 -30.56 7.86
CA PRO A 69 -11.14 -30.02 7.78
C PRO A 69 -11.08 -28.95 6.70
N GLY A 70 -10.63 -27.76 7.06
CA GLY A 70 -10.25 -26.71 6.12
C GLY A 70 -8.76 -26.75 5.83
N GLN A 71 -8.35 -26.24 4.70
CA GLN A 71 -6.93 -26.14 4.36
C GLN A 71 -6.19 -25.12 5.23
N HIS A 72 -6.88 -24.04 5.62
CA HIS A 72 -6.33 -22.97 6.45
C HIS A 72 -7.32 -22.59 7.56
N PRO A 73 -6.85 -22.09 8.72
CA PRO A 73 -7.71 -21.48 9.73
C PRO A 73 -8.55 -20.36 9.14
N PHE A 74 -9.68 -20.05 9.77
CA PHE A 74 -10.40 -18.83 9.44
C PHE A 74 -9.55 -17.60 9.81
N ASP A 75 -9.67 -16.54 9.03
CA ASP A 75 -9.02 -15.24 9.32
C ASP A 75 -9.71 -14.49 10.48
N LYS A 76 -10.84 -14.98 10.93
CA LYS A 76 -11.62 -14.46 12.06
C LYS A 76 -11.78 -15.51 13.13
N LEU A 77 -12.03 -15.04 14.34
CA LEU A 77 -12.27 -15.85 15.52
C LEU A 77 -13.78 -15.87 15.84
N ASP A 78 -14.23 -16.92 16.49
CA ASP A 78 -15.49 -16.93 17.20
C ASP A 78 -15.41 -16.05 18.45
N TYR A 79 -16.59 -15.63 18.96
CA TYR A 79 -16.67 -14.72 20.10
C TYR A 79 -15.97 -15.26 21.35
N THR A 80 -16.18 -16.53 21.67
CA THR A 80 -15.59 -17.16 22.86
C THR A 80 -14.09 -17.14 22.79
N THR A 81 -13.50 -17.59 21.67
CA THR A 81 -12.05 -17.59 21.45
C THR A 81 -11.48 -16.17 21.55
N ALA A 82 -12.09 -15.21 20.83
CA ALA A 82 -11.62 -13.81 20.85
C ALA A 82 -11.63 -13.22 22.27
N MET A 83 -12.71 -13.46 23.04
CA MET A 83 -12.83 -12.93 24.40
C MET A 83 -11.92 -13.65 25.39
N ASP A 84 -11.70 -14.95 25.27
CA ASP A 84 -10.78 -15.69 26.13
C ASP A 84 -9.33 -15.21 25.94
N LEU A 85 -8.89 -15.11 24.69
CA LEU A 85 -7.56 -14.58 24.39
C LEU A 85 -7.39 -13.13 24.86
N ARG A 86 -8.42 -12.29 24.67
CA ARG A 86 -8.44 -10.91 25.15
C ARG A 86 -8.34 -10.83 26.68
N ARG A 87 -9.13 -11.62 27.42
CA ARG A 87 -9.14 -11.64 28.88
C ARG A 87 -7.84 -12.16 29.48
N ALA A 88 -7.13 -13.05 28.77
CA ALA A 88 -5.85 -13.58 29.22
C ALA A 88 -4.74 -12.51 29.33
N ARG A 89 -4.87 -11.37 28.67
CA ARG A 89 -3.95 -10.20 28.71
C ARG A 89 -2.47 -10.59 28.57
N ARG A 90 -2.14 -11.46 27.58
CA ARG A 90 -0.78 -11.97 27.36
C ARG A 90 0.05 -11.14 26.38
N ALA A 91 -0.50 -10.05 25.85
CA ALA A 91 0.17 -9.12 24.95
C ALA A 91 0.46 -7.77 25.62
N ASP A 92 1.35 -6.97 25.05
CA ASP A 92 1.62 -5.60 25.51
C ASP A 92 0.41 -4.70 25.30
N ARG A 93 -0.24 -4.85 24.13
CA ARG A 93 -1.54 -4.26 23.78
C ARG A 93 -2.33 -5.26 22.96
N GLN A 94 -3.64 -5.14 23.00
CA GLN A 94 -4.51 -6.01 22.24
C GLN A 94 -5.82 -5.29 21.91
N ALA A 95 -6.32 -5.51 20.71
CA ALA A 95 -7.58 -4.94 20.28
C ALA A 95 -8.38 -5.96 19.47
N VAL A 96 -9.60 -6.20 19.86
CA VAL A 96 -10.58 -6.89 19.04
C VAL A 96 -11.16 -5.90 18.06
N VAL A 97 -11.36 -6.30 16.81
CA VAL A 97 -11.97 -5.46 15.78
C VAL A 97 -13.09 -6.20 15.07
N VAL A 98 -14.14 -5.47 14.75
CA VAL A 98 -15.24 -5.95 13.91
C VAL A 98 -15.93 -4.79 13.21
N ASP A 99 -16.26 -5.02 11.95
CA ASP A 99 -16.99 -4.07 11.12
C ASP A 99 -18.50 -4.20 11.27
N SER A 100 -19.17 -3.10 11.00
CA SER A 100 -20.61 -3.07 10.79
C SER A 100 -21.02 -1.85 9.98
N GLN A 101 -22.22 -1.92 9.39
CA GLN A 101 -22.87 -0.76 8.83
C GLN A 101 -23.93 -0.24 9.81
N VAL A 102 -23.89 1.07 10.06
CA VAL A 102 -24.79 1.68 11.02
C VAL A 102 -25.52 2.87 10.41
N LYS A 103 -26.79 3.03 10.78
CA LYS A 103 -27.55 4.24 10.53
C LYS A 103 -27.18 5.27 11.60
N LEU A 104 -26.60 6.38 11.16
CA LEU A 104 -26.16 7.47 12.02
C LEU A 104 -26.91 8.76 11.68
N ARG A 105 -27.30 9.51 12.71
CA ARG A 105 -27.87 10.84 12.60
C ARG A 105 -27.20 11.79 13.59
N ALA A 106 -26.90 13.00 13.14
CA ALA A 106 -26.46 14.10 14.00
C ALA A 106 -27.66 15.08 14.19
N PRO A 107 -28.40 15.01 15.31
CA PRO A 107 -29.64 15.78 15.48
C PRO A 107 -29.44 17.29 15.34
N GLU A 108 -28.31 17.79 15.82
CA GLU A 108 -27.96 19.22 15.82
C GLU A 108 -27.80 19.81 14.42
N THR A 109 -27.52 18.97 13.41
CA THR A 109 -27.23 19.43 12.05
C THR A 109 -28.45 19.52 11.16
N GLY A 110 -29.59 18.97 11.58
CA GLY A 110 -30.83 18.90 10.76
C GLY A 110 -30.68 17.97 9.54
N ARG A 111 -29.55 17.33 9.33
CA ARG A 111 -29.26 16.46 8.17
C ARG A 111 -30.00 15.13 8.25
N PRO A 112 -30.30 14.49 7.11
CA PRO A 112 -30.86 13.14 7.09
C PRO A 112 -29.87 12.13 7.68
N ALA A 113 -30.39 10.98 8.07
CA ALA A 113 -29.55 9.89 8.55
C ALA A 113 -28.66 9.33 7.44
N LEU A 114 -27.43 9.02 7.77
CA LEU A 114 -26.42 8.43 6.89
C LEU A 114 -26.25 6.95 7.21
N MET A 115 -25.95 6.13 6.19
CA MET A 115 -25.45 4.77 6.37
C MET A 115 -23.93 4.83 6.29
N LEU A 116 -23.26 4.46 7.36
CA LEU A 116 -21.81 4.62 7.53
C LEU A 116 -21.16 3.32 7.97
N GLN A 117 -19.85 3.19 7.69
CA GLN A 117 -19.06 2.10 8.20
C GLN A 117 -18.63 2.41 9.64
N MET A 118 -18.82 1.43 10.53
CA MET A 118 -18.44 1.52 11.93
C MET A 118 -17.47 0.39 12.28
N LEU A 119 -16.38 0.74 12.96
CA LEU A 119 -15.49 -0.20 13.60
C LEU A 119 -15.80 -0.28 15.10
N SER A 120 -16.09 -1.47 15.58
CA SER A 120 -16.18 -1.74 17.00
C SER A 120 -14.86 -2.34 17.47
N THR A 121 -14.24 -1.72 18.49
CA THR A 121 -12.89 -2.10 18.91
C THR A 121 -12.63 -1.77 20.38
N ASP A 122 -11.42 -2.00 20.87
CA ASP A 122 -10.94 -1.68 22.21
C ASP A 122 -10.11 -0.38 22.21
N ALA A 123 -9.95 0.24 23.37
CA ALA A 123 -9.15 1.46 23.54
C ALA A 123 -7.71 1.32 23.05
N ASP A 124 -7.11 0.14 23.19
CA ASP A 124 -5.74 -0.17 22.75
C ASP A 124 -5.54 -0.04 21.22
N PHE A 125 -6.62 -0.06 20.42
CA PHE A 125 -6.57 0.10 18.99
C PHE A 125 -5.80 1.36 18.55
N PHE A 126 -6.11 2.49 19.18
CA PHE A 126 -5.54 3.79 18.77
C PHE A 126 -4.03 3.88 19.02
N PRO A 127 -3.49 3.59 20.19
CA PRO A 127 -2.04 3.62 20.41
C PRO A 127 -1.32 2.46 19.74
N MET A 128 -1.94 1.29 19.55
CA MET A 128 -1.34 0.15 18.86
C MET A 128 -1.09 0.44 17.38
N PHE A 129 -2.06 1.06 16.72
CA PHE A 129 -1.98 1.39 15.29
C PHE A 129 -1.58 2.84 15.01
N GLN A 130 -1.16 3.59 16.04
CA GLN A 130 -0.72 4.99 15.94
C GLN A 130 -1.75 5.88 15.23
N VAL A 131 -3.02 5.67 15.54
CA VAL A 131 -4.12 6.43 14.93
C VAL A 131 -4.05 7.90 15.38
N PRO A 132 -3.86 8.87 14.47
CA PRO A 132 -3.75 10.27 14.84
C PRO A 132 -5.12 10.85 15.23
N LEU A 133 -5.13 11.70 16.23
CA LEU A 133 -6.32 12.46 16.64
C LEU A 133 -6.10 13.95 16.33
N ALA A 134 -7.12 14.57 15.71
CA ALA A 134 -7.14 16.01 15.43
C ALA A 134 -7.75 16.78 16.59
N TYR A 135 -8.81 16.25 17.21
CA TYR A 135 -9.49 16.84 18.36
C TYR A 135 -9.79 15.78 19.41
N GLY A 136 -9.78 16.16 20.67
CA GLY A 136 -10.09 15.29 21.79
C GLY A 136 -9.10 14.16 22.03
N SER A 137 -9.59 13.02 22.47
CA SER A 137 -8.80 11.81 22.77
C SER A 137 -9.59 10.54 22.42
N ALA A 138 -8.88 9.41 22.30
CA ALA A 138 -9.53 8.11 22.30
C ALA A 138 -10.18 7.85 23.67
N TRP A 139 -11.15 6.96 23.71
CA TRP A 139 -11.70 6.48 24.98
C TRP A 139 -10.68 5.62 25.75
N SER A 140 -10.91 5.44 27.03
CA SER A 140 -10.03 4.68 27.94
C SER A 140 -10.46 3.21 28.06
N ALA A 141 -9.57 2.36 28.60
CA ALA A 141 -9.91 0.98 28.96
C ALA A 141 -11.09 0.90 29.97
N ARG A 142 -11.23 1.93 30.82
CA ARG A 142 -12.37 2.02 31.72
C ARG A 142 -13.68 2.26 30.97
N ASP A 143 -13.67 3.07 29.93
CA ASP A 143 -14.85 3.27 29.07
C ASP A 143 -15.26 1.97 28.36
N ASP A 144 -14.28 1.10 27.99
CA ASP A 144 -14.56 -0.26 27.47
C ASP A 144 -15.26 -1.14 28.54
N GLU A 145 -14.80 -1.07 29.80
CA GLU A 145 -15.35 -1.85 30.91
C GLU A 145 -16.73 -1.35 31.32
N ASP A 146 -16.89 -0.02 31.41
CA ASP A 146 -18.14 0.66 31.83
C ASP A 146 -19.18 0.71 30.70
N ARG A 147 -18.88 0.17 29.51
CA ARG A 147 -19.73 0.23 28.30
C ARG A 147 -20.17 1.65 27.98
N ALA A 148 -19.23 2.59 28.07
CA ALA A 148 -19.50 3.99 27.85
C ALA A 148 -20.02 4.25 26.42
N ARG A 149 -21.08 5.02 26.29
CA ARG A 149 -21.67 5.42 25.00
C ARG A 149 -20.86 6.57 24.38
N VAL A 150 -19.66 6.24 23.93
CA VAL A 150 -18.70 7.17 23.34
C VAL A 150 -18.29 6.71 21.95
N ALA A 151 -17.89 7.68 21.11
CA ALA A 151 -17.39 7.41 19.77
C ALA A 151 -16.22 8.33 19.42
N VAL A 152 -15.35 7.83 18.58
CA VAL A 152 -14.39 8.62 17.80
C VAL A 152 -14.85 8.60 16.35
N ILE A 153 -14.82 9.74 15.67
CA ILE A 153 -15.28 9.87 14.27
C ILE A 153 -14.11 10.22 13.34
N SER A 154 -14.25 9.86 12.07
CA SER A 154 -13.27 10.21 11.03
C SER A 154 -13.26 11.73 10.76
N ALA A 155 -12.13 12.24 10.24
CA ALA A 155 -12.04 13.62 9.78
C ALA A 155 -13.09 13.92 8.70
N ASP A 156 -13.27 13.02 7.73
CA ASP A 156 -14.22 13.17 6.63
C ASP A 156 -15.67 13.27 7.12
N LEU A 157 -16.03 12.47 8.13
CA LEU A 157 -17.37 12.56 8.76
C LEU A 157 -17.51 13.86 9.53
N ASN A 158 -16.48 14.28 10.26
CA ASN A 158 -16.48 15.56 10.98
C ASN A 158 -16.62 16.75 10.02
N ASP A 159 -15.88 16.73 8.90
CA ASP A 159 -16.02 17.75 7.84
C ASP A 159 -17.45 17.78 7.29
N THR A 160 -18.01 16.60 7.03
CA THR A 160 -19.38 16.48 6.48
C THR A 160 -20.44 16.97 7.44
N LEU A 161 -20.37 16.60 8.73
CA LEU A 161 -21.44 16.92 9.70
C LEU A 161 -21.26 18.29 10.35
N PHE A 162 -20.02 18.70 10.61
CA PHE A 162 -19.70 19.85 11.46
C PHE A 162 -18.75 20.86 10.82
N GLY A 163 -18.47 20.70 9.50
CA GLY A 163 -17.63 21.63 8.75
C GLY A 163 -16.16 21.66 9.20
N GLY A 164 -15.65 20.56 9.77
CA GLY A 164 -14.26 20.43 10.20
C GLY A 164 -13.91 21.08 11.54
N SER A 165 -14.87 21.69 12.22
CA SER A 165 -14.68 22.27 13.55
C SER A 165 -14.58 21.19 14.64
N ASP A 166 -14.09 21.55 15.83
CA ASP A 166 -14.08 20.66 16.98
C ASP A 166 -15.52 20.25 17.35
N SER A 167 -15.80 18.96 17.25
CA SER A 167 -17.09 18.35 17.56
C SER A 167 -17.07 17.51 18.82
N VAL A 168 -16.00 17.54 19.61
CA VAL A 168 -15.92 16.82 20.87
C VAL A 168 -17.02 17.29 21.84
N GLY A 169 -17.65 16.34 22.50
CA GLY A 169 -18.78 16.59 23.41
C GLY A 169 -20.15 16.57 22.73
N ARG A 170 -20.24 16.70 21.41
CA ARG A 170 -21.51 16.61 20.68
C ARG A 170 -22.05 15.19 20.65
N SER A 171 -23.36 15.06 20.43
CA SER A 171 -24.07 13.77 20.44
C SER A 171 -24.46 13.33 19.02
N LEU A 172 -24.28 12.04 18.77
CA LEU A 172 -24.76 11.34 17.59
C LEU A 172 -25.82 10.32 18.00
N LEU A 173 -26.76 10.04 17.12
CA LEU A 173 -27.68 8.91 17.25
C LEU A 173 -27.19 7.77 16.35
N VAL A 174 -26.63 6.74 16.95
CA VAL A 174 -26.23 5.51 16.27
C VAL A 174 -27.32 4.48 16.50
N ARG A 175 -28.01 4.08 15.42
CA ARG A 175 -29.20 3.20 15.51
C ARG A 175 -30.25 3.67 16.53
N GLY A 176 -30.38 4.99 16.73
CA GLY A 176 -31.29 5.57 17.71
C GLY A 176 -30.74 5.75 19.11
N SER A 177 -29.60 5.16 19.44
CA SER A 177 -28.91 5.33 20.72
C SER A 177 -28.02 6.57 20.71
N ALA A 178 -28.13 7.40 21.74
CA ALA A 178 -27.28 8.57 21.90
C ALA A 178 -25.86 8.15 22.27
N VAL A 179 -24.88 8.65 21.51
CA VAL A 179 -23.44 8.39 21.68
C VAL A 179 -22.70 9.71 21.63
N ARG A 180 -21.82 9.97 22.58
CA ARG A 180 -21.03 11.21 22.68
C ARG A 180 -19.73 11.10 21.93
N ILE A 181 -19.41 12.09 21.10
CA ILE A 181 -18.10 12.21 20.45
C ILE A 181 -17.05 12.56 21.50
N VAL A 182 -16.00 11.75 21.64
CA VAL A 182 -14.88 12.00 22.55
C VAL A 182 -13.59 12.36 21.78
N GLY A 183 -13.54 12.04 20.50
CA GLY A 183 -12.41 12.39 19.64
C GLY A 183 -12.77 12.42 18.18
N VAL A 184 -11.95 13.14 17.43
CA VAL A 184 -12.00 13.21 15.96
C VAL A 184 -10.64 12.79 15.44
N LEU A 185 -10.62 11.85 14.52
CA LEU A 185 -9.38 11.40 13.89
C LEU A 185 -8.76 12.53 13.07
N GLY A 186 -7.43 12.57 13.02
CA GLY A 186 -6.69 13.22 11.94
C GLY A 186 -6.92 12.48 10.63
N ARG A 187 -6.39 13.01 9.54
CA ARG A 187 -6.39 12.28 8.26
C ARG A 187 -5.58 11.00 8.40
N TRP A 188 -6.26 9.87 8.42
CA TRP A 188 -5.66 8.56 8.63
C TRP A 188 -6.20 7.58 7.59
N ARG A 189 -5.30 7.02 6.81
CA ARG A 189 -5.62 6.00 5.81
C ARG A 189 -4.43 5.05 5.66
N PRO A 190 -4.36 4.02 6.50
CA PRO A 190 -3.32 3.00 6.35
C PRO A 190 -3.48 2.30 5.00
N SER A 191 -2.40 2.12 4.28
CA SER A 191 -2.38 1.45 2.99
C SER A 191 -1.28 0.39 2.97
N PRO A 192 -1.66 -0.88 2.87
CA PRO A 192 -3.03 -1.41 2.86
C PRO A 192 -3.77 -1.25 4.21
N GLN A 193 -5.11 -1.20 4.18
CA GLN A 193 -5.95 -1.31 5.37
C GLN A 193 -5.91 -2.75 5.86
N PHE A 194 -5.21 -2.99 6.95
CA PHE A 194 -4.88 -4.34 7.40
C PHE A 194 -5.75 -4.85 8.55
N TYR A 195 -6.28 -3.95 9.37
CA TYR A 195 -6.87 -4.28 10.67
C TYR A 195 -8.27 -4.88 10.58
N THR A 196 -8.94 -4.75 9.46
CA THR A 196 -10.23 -5.38 9.18
C THR A 196 -10.42 -5.58 7.68
N LEU A 197 -11.25 -6.55 7.32
CA LEU A 197 -11.66 -6.83 5.95
C LEU A 197 -13.12 -6.39 5.80
N ALA A 198 -13.35 -5.35 5.03
CA ALA A 198 -14.65 -4.71 4.92
C ALA A 198 -15.71 -5.53 4.17
N GLY A 199 -15.33 -6.42 3.26
CA GLY A 199 -16.27 -7.16 2.41
C GLY A 199 -16.59 -8.59 2.84
N GLY A 200 -15.85 -9.15 3.79
CA GLY A 200 -16.17 -10.42 4.45
C GLY A 200 -15.97 -11.71 3.70
N GLY A 201 -15.48 -11.64 2.52
CA GLY A 201 -15.10 -12.81 1.77
C GLY A 201 -13.59 -13.02 1.84
N PHE A 202 -13.15 -14.16 2.34
CA PHE A 202 -11.75 -14.58 2.33
C PHE A 202 -11.31 -15.07 0.94
N ALA A 203 -11.58 -14.30 -0.10
CA ALA A 203 -11.00 -14.53 -1.41
C ALA A 203 -9.55 -14.02 -1.38
N HIS A 204 -8.60 -14.88 -0.98
CA HIS A 204 -7.19 -14.57 -1.10
C HIS A 204 -6.87 -14.01 -2.49
N GLY A 205 -6.37 -12.77 -2.54
CA GLY A 205 -6.09 -12.06 -3.78
C GLY A 205 -7.17 -11.06 -4.22
N ASP A 206 -8.30 -10.94 -3.52
CA ASP A 206 -9.19 -9.79 -3.68
C ASP A 206 -8.61 -8.59 -2.93
N THR A 207 -8.08 -7.64 -3.69
CA THR A 207 -7.39 -6.47 -3.13
C THR A 207 -8.31 -5.33 -2.78
N ALA A 208 -9.56 -5.35 -3.22
CA ALA A 208 -10.48 -4.22 -3.05
C ALA A 208 -10.66 -3.85 -1.57
N GLU A 209 -10.74 -4.85 -0.70
CA GLU A 209 -10.97 -4.66 0.74
C GLU A 209 -9.79 -4.00 1.46
N PHE A 210 -8.54 -4.33 1.05
CA PHE A 210 -7.32 -3.79 1.66
C PHE A 210 -7.03 -2.33 1.29
N TYR A 211 -7.77 -1.75 0.35
CA TYR A 211 -7.61 -0.35 -0.09
C TYR A 211 -8.90 0.45 0.07
N ALA A 212 -9.88 -0.10 0.77
CA ALA A 212 -11.09 0.61 1.15
C ALA A 212 -10.77 1.85 2.00
N ARG A 213 -11.74 2.75 2.14
CA ARG A 213 -11.62 3.87 3.09
C ARG A 213 -11.75 3.36 4.51
N PRO A 214 -11.03 3.94 5.48
CA PRO A 214 -11.26 3.66 6.89
C PRO A 214 -12.70 3.91 7.29
N GLN A 215 -13.11 3.28 8.38
CA GLN A 215 -14.46 3.46 8.93
C GLN A 215 -14.68 4.91 9.38
N ASP A 216 -15.93 5.32 9.31
CA ASP A 216 -16.34 6.68 9.69
C ASP A 216 -16.52 6.86 11.19
N VAL A 217 -16.88 5.78 11.89
CA VAL A 217 -17.21 5.76 13.32
C VAL A 217 -16.47 4.64 14.00
N PHE A 218 -15.88 4.94 15.15
CA PHE A 218 -15.22 3.97 16.03
C PHE A 218 -15.92 3.98 17.38
N MET A 219 -16.27 2.80 17.90
CA MET A 219 -16.96 2.66 19.16
C MET A 219 -16.39 1.51 20.00
N PRO A 220 -16.48 1.57 21.35
CA PRO A 220 -16.15 0.44 22.21
C PRO A 220 -16.94 -0.81 21.80
N LEU A 221 -16.26 -1.96 21.70
CA LEU A 221 -16.90 -3.23 21.34
C LEU A 221 -18.03 -3.57 22.32
N SER A 222 -17.80 -3.36 23.60
CA SER A 222 -18.76 -3.64 24.66
C SER A 222 -20.08 -2.86 24.48
N THR A 223 -19.98 -1.58 24.16
CA THR A 223 -21.15 -0.71 23.85
C THR A 223 -21.79 -1.09 22.53
N SER A 224 -20.97 -1.42 21.52
CA SER A 224 -21.45 -1.80 20.20
C SER A 224 -22.30 -3.07 20.22
N LEU A 225 -21.99 -4.03 21.08
CA LEU A 225 -22.80 -5.24 21.29
C LEU A 225 -24.24 -4.90 21.73
N GLU A 226 -24.41 -3.85 22.53
CA GLU A 226 -25.73 -3.40 22.97
C GLU A 226 -26.45 -2.56 21.91
N VAL A 227 -25.72 -1.62 21.28
CA VAL A 227 -26.30 -0.65 20.34
C VAL A 227 -26.57 -1.29 18.97
N ASN A 228 -25.69 -2.15 18.51
CA ASN A 228 -25.76 -2.73 17.15
C ASN A 228 -26.42 -4.12 17.14
N GLY A 229 -26.55 -4.80 18.28
CA GLY A 229 -27.11 -6.17 18.36
C GLY A 229 -26.32 -7.14 17.49
N ASP A 230 -27.00 -7.93 16.65
CA ASP A 230 -26.41 -8.91 15.75
C ASP A 230 -26.08 -8.37 14.34
N HIS A 231 -26.03 -7.04 14.17
CA HIS A 231 -25.80 -6.41 12.86
C HIS A 231 -24.31 -6.20 12.55
N PHE A 232 -23.45 -7.07 13.08
CA PHE A 232 -22.05 -7.11 12.68
C PHE A 232 -21.88 -7.88 11.39
N GLN A 233 -20.99 -7.44 10.54
CA GLN A 233 -20.66 -8.06 9.26
C GLN A 233 -19.19 -7.82 8.95
N PRO A 234 -18.57 -8.71 8.23
CA PRO A 234 -19.09 -9.99 7.76
C PRO A 234 -18.87 -11.11 8.79
N TRP A 235 -19.71 -12.11 8.78
CA TRP A 235 -19.57 -13.33 9.56
C TRP A 235 -19.69 -14.56 8.68
N THR A 236 -19.02 -15.65 9.10
CA THR A 236 -19.09 -16.95 8.45
C THR A 236 -19.36 -18.03 9.51
N CYS A 237 -20.40 -18.82 9.31
CA CYS A 237 -20.75 -19.88 10.26
C CYS A 237 -20.19 -21.22 9.78
N PHE A 238 -19.53 -21.93 10.68
CA PHE A 238 -18.97 -23.27 10.43
C PHE A 238 -19.93 -24.40 10.81
N ALA A 239 -21.08 -24.07 11.43
CA ALA A 239 -22.20 -24.93 11.64
C ALA A 239 -23.51 -24.14 11.51
N LYS A 240 -24.66 -24.81 11.42
CA LYS A 240 -25.97 -24.15 11.30
C LYS A 240 -26.27 -23.35 12.59
N PRO A 241 -26.42 -22.04 12.53
CA PRO A 241 -26.76 -21.22 13.68
C PRO A 241 -28.23 -21.43 14.11
N SER A 242 -28.52 -21.24 15.37
CA SER A 242 -29.90 -21.14 15.87
C SER A 242 -30.52 -19.82 15.44
N MET A 243 -31.84 -19.82 15.26
CA MET A 243 -32.60 -18.60 14.94
C MET A 243 -33.55 -18.27 16.09
N PRO A 244 -33.67 -17.00 16.49
CA PRO A 244 -32.99 -15.82 15.93
C PRO A 244 -31.49 -15.86 16.15
N LEU A 245 -30.72 -15.25 15.22
CA LEU A 245 -29.26 -15.22 15.29
C LEU A 245 -28.80 -14.44 16.53
N ASN A 246 -27.86 -15.06 17.28
CA ASN A 246 -27.14 -14.40 18.36
C ASN A 246 -25.65 -14.64 18.13
N LEU A 247 -24.96 -13.68 17.49
CA LEU A 247 -23.56 -13.83 17.07
C LEU A 247 -22.61 -14.22 18.22
N PRO A 248 -22.71 -13.69 19.44
CA PRO A 248 -21.86 -14.10 20.55
C PRO A 248 -21.95 -15.59 20.92
N SER A 249 -23.10 -16.24 20.69
CA SER A 249 -23.31 -17.66 20.99
C SER A 249 -23.39 -18.54 19.73
N ALA A 250 -23.41 -17.92 18.55
CA ALA A 250 -23.51 -18.65 17.30
C ALA A 250 -22.20 -19.34 16.92
N PRO A 251 -22.25 -20.50 16.22
CA PRO A 251 -21.06 -21.17 15.70
C PRO A 251 -20.52 -20.44 14.48
N CYS A 252 -20.16 -19.16 14.65
CA CYS A 252 -19.74 -18.27 13.60
C CYS A 252 -18.46 -17.53 13.99
N VAL A 253 -17.61 -17.28 13.00
CA VAL A 253 -16.42 -16.44 13.13
C VAL A 253 -16.72 -15.06 12.56
N TRP A 254 -16.40 -13.99 13.29
CA TRP A 254 -16.74 -12.62 12.89
C TRP A 254 -15.85 -11.54 13.52
N LEU A 255 -14.98 -11.89 14.47
CA LEU A 255 -14.08 -11.00 15.18
C LEU A 255 -12.63 -11.23 14.73
N GLN A 256 -11.84 -10.18 14.67
CA GLN A 256 -10.38 -10.28 14.58
C GLN A 256 -9.76 -9.79 15.88
N LEU A 257 -8.70 -10.45 16.34
CA LEU A 257 -7.92 -10.01 17.49
C LEU A 257 -6.52 -9.65 17.00
N TRP A 258 -6.10 -8.43 17.27
CA TRP A 258 -4.75 -7.96 17.02
C TRP A 258 -4.00 -7.84 18.33
N VAL A 259 -2.72 -8.25 18.33
CA VAL A 259 -1.87 -8.20 19.52
C VAL A 259 -0.53 -7.54 19.18
N GLN A 260 -0.05 -6.69 20.06
CA GLN A 260 1.29 -6.11 19.99
C GLN A 260 2.21 -6.91 20.89
N LEU A 261 3.35 -7.36 20.34
CA LEU A 261 4.38 -8.12 21.04
C LEU A 261 5.75 -7.51 20.68
N GLU A 262 6.32 -6.79 21.62
CA GLU A 262 7.49 -5.93 21.36
C GLU A 262 8.81 -6.69 21.27
N THR A 263 8.88 -7.91 21.85
CA THR A 263 10.12 -8.68 21.89
C THR A 263 9.95 -10.11 21.37
N PRO A 264 10.99 -10.71 20.79
CA PRO A 264 10.94 -12.13 20.37
C PRO A 264 10.56 -13.11 21.47
N ALA A 265 10.94 -12.81 22.72
CA ALA A 265 10.57 -13.63 23.87
C ALA A 265 9.06 -13.62 24.13
N LYS A 266 8.40 -12.43 24.03
CA LYS A 266 6.95 -12.30 24.12
C LYS A 266 6.24 -13.02 22.99
N VAL A 267 6.77 -12.93 21.77
CA VAL A 267 6.24 -13.68 20.60
C VAL A 267 6.30 -15.18 20.84
N ALA A 268 7.44 -15.70 21.30
CA ALA A 268 7.58 -17.13 21.65
C ALA A 268 6.65 -17.55 22.80
N GLY A 269 6.49 -16.68 23.81
CA GLY A 269 5.57 -16.88 24.92
C GLY A 269 4.11 -16.93 24.46
N TYR A 270 3.71 -15.99 23.60
CA TYR A 270 2.34 -15.95 23.08
C TYR A 270 2.02 -17.15 22.17
N ARG A 271 2.98 -17.59 21.35
CA ARG A 271 2.81 -18.82 20.54
C ARG A 271 2.55 -20.05 21.41
N ARG A 272 3.32 -20.23 22.49
CA ARG A 272 3.09 -21.33 23.44
C ARG A 272 1.71 -21.22 24.08
N PHE A 273 1.37 -20.05 24.60
CA PHE A 273 0.05 -19.79 25.16
C PHE A 273 -1.09 -20.13 24.18
N LEU A 274 -0.97 -19.74 22.90
CA LEU A 274 -1.97 -20.02 21.89
C LEU A 274 -2.08 -21.53 21.59
N ALA A 275 -0.95 -22.25 21.55
CA ALA A 275 -0.92 -23.69 21.38
C ALA A 275 -1.54 -24.43 22.57
N ASP A 276 -1.21 -24.01 23.79
CA ASP A 276 -1.78 -24.58 25.02
C ASP A 276 -3.29 -24.34 25.11
N TYR A 277 -3.73 -23.12 24.76
CA TYR A 277 -5.15 -22.79 24.66
C TYR A 277 -5.87 -23.69 23.64
N ALA A 278 -5.31 -23.85 22.45
CA ALA A 278 -5.89 -24.71 21.42
C ALA A 278 -5.97 -26.19 21.88
N ALA A 279 -4.92 -26.70 22.54
CA ALA A 279 -4.94 -28.05 23.09
C ALA A 279 -6.04 -28.22 24.17
N GLN A 280 -6.22 -27.24 25.05
CA GLN A 280 -7.28 -27.23 26.06
C GLN A 280 -8.67 -27.20 25.41
N GLN A 281 -8.87 -26.35 24.40
CA GLN A 281 -10.16 -26.26 23.70
C GLN A 281 -10.50 -27.54 22.94
N LYS A 282 -9.48 -28.22 22.38
CA LYS A 282 -9.65 -29.54 21.77
C LYS A 282 -10.04 -30.59 22.81
N ALA A 283 -9.36 -30.62 23.97
CA ALA A 283 -9.67 -31.54 25.06
C ALA A 283 -11.09 -31.35 25.59
N SER A 284 -11.62 -30.12 25.58
CA SER A 284 -13.01 -29.82 25.95
C SER A 284 -14.03 -30.11 24.83
N GLY A 285 -13.59 -30.54 23.63
CA GLY A 285 -14.45 -30.82 22.49
C GLY A 285 -15.00 -29.58 21.76
N ARG A 286 -14.50 -28.38 22.09
CA ARG A 286 -14.97 -27.13 21.46
C ARG A 286 -14.41 -26.92 20.05
N ILE A 287 -13.19 -27.35 19.80
CA ILE A 287 -12.55 -27.34 18.47
C ILE A 287 -12.09 -28.74 18.08
N GLY A 288 -12.03 -29.01 16.79
CA GLY A 288 -11.60 -30.31 16.30
C GLY A 288 -10.08 -30.46 16.22
N ARG A 289 -9.35 -29.39 15.91
CA ARG A 289 -7.93 -29.44 15.62
C ARG A 289 -7.16 -28.39 16.41
N SER A 290 -6.14 -28.80 17.16
CA SER A 290 -5.25 -27.91 17.92
C SER A 290 -4.02 -27.45 17.12
N ASP A 291 -3.68 -28.15 16.04
CA ASP A 291 -2.53 -27.86 15.17
C ASP A 291 -2.75 -26.65 14.22
N THR A 292 -3.96 -26.12 14.20
CA THR A 292 -4.34 -24.95 13.39
C THR A 292 -4.06 -23.61 14.06
N ALA A 293 -3.56 -23.62 15.32
CA ALA A 293 -3.24 -22.41 16.04
C ALA A 293 -2.00 -21.72 15.44
N VAL A 294 -2.20 -20.58 14.80
CA VAL A 294 -1.15 -19.84 14.12
C VAL A 294 -1.11 -18.41 14.62
N LEU A 295 0.11 -17.88 14.79
CA LEU A 295 0.36 -16.47 15.10
C LEU A 295 1.14 -15.85 13.95
N LEU A 296 0.48 -15.07 13.11
CA LEU A 296 1.08 -14.38 11.97
C LEU A 296 1.45 -12.95 12.35
N SER A 297 2.64 -12.50 11.94
CA SER A 297 2.97 -11.07 12.00
C SER A 297 2.21 -10.32 10.90
N LEU A 298 2.03 -9.00 11.06
CA LEU A 298 1.33 -8.19 10.05
C LEU A 298 1.89 -8.37 8.63
N PRO A 299 3.22 -8.39 8.37
CA PRO A 299 3.73 -8.69 7.04
C PRO A 299 3.38 -10.10 6.54
N GLN A 300 3.42 -11.11 7.42
CA GLN A 300 3.00 -12.48 7.08
C GLN A 300 1.50 -12.57 6.78
N TRP A 301 0.68 -11.82 7.51
CA TRP A 301 -0.76 -11.70 7.29
C TRP A 301 -1.08 -11.09 5.91
N LEU A 302 -0.40 -10.00 5.55
CA LEU A 302 -0.56 -9.36 4.25
C LEU A 302 -0.14 -10.29 3.09
N ASP A 303 0.95 -11.04 3.27
CA ASP A 303 1.41 -12.00 2.26
C ASP A 303 0.47 -13.22 2.16
N HIS A 304 -0.01 -13.73 3.31
CA HIS A 304 -0.99 -14.81 3.37
C HIS A 304 -2.27 -14.46 2.59
N ASN A 305 -2.77 -13.24 2.76
CA ASN A 305 -3.95 -12.74 2.06
C ASN A 305 -3.66 -12.29 0.62
N ARG A 306 -2.41 -12.39 0.15
CA ARG A 306 -1.99 -11.96 -1.20
C ARG A 306 -2.43 -10.52 -1.52
N VAL A 307 -2.25 -9.61 -0.56
CA VAL A 307 -2.66 -8.20 -0.67
C VAL A 307 -2.04 -7.54 -1.89
N VAL A 308 -0.78 -7.90 -2.23
CA VAL A 308 -0.19 -7.57 -3.53
C VAL A 308 -0.49 -8.71 -4.51
N PRO A 309 -1.38 -8.49 -5.50
CA PRO A 309 -1.72 -9.52 -6.48
C PRO A 309 -0.49 -10.00 -7.26
N GLY A 310 -0.49 -11.28 -7.63
CA GLY A 310 0.60 -11.87 -8.41
C GLY A 310 0.76 -11.23 -9.80
N ASP A 311 -0.34 -10.78 -10.40
CA ASP A 311 -0.35 -10.08 -11.68
C ASP A 311 0.31 -8.70 -11.59
N VAL A 312 0.17 -7.95 -10.49
CA VAL A 312 0.87 -6.67 -10.29
C VAL A 312 2.37 -6.88 -10.15
N ARG A 313 2.79 -7.94 -9.45
CA ARG A 313 4.22 -8.33 -9.40
C ARG A 313 4.75 -8.68 -10.80
N LEU A 314 4.00 -9.47 -11.55
CA LEU A 314 4.36 -9.83 -12.93
C LEU A 314 4.42 -8.58 -13.83
N GLN A 315 3.44 -7.70 -13.77
CA GLN A 315 3.41 -6.44 -14.52
C GLN A 315 4.62 -5.56 -14.20
N SER A 316 5.06 -5.52 -12.94
CA SER A 316 6.25 -4.77 -12.53
C SER A 316 7.53 -5.34 -13.18
N TRP A 317 7.68 -6.66 -13.24
CA TRP A 317 8.78 -7.30 -13.93
C TRP A 317 8.74 -7.08 -15.45
N LEU A 318 7.54 -7.16 -16.05
CA LEU A 318 7.34 -6.87 -17.48
C LEU A 318 7.66 -5.41 -17.80
N ALA A 319 7.28 -4.46 -16.97
CA ALA A 319 7.59 -3.06 -17.13
C ALA A 319 9.12 -2.80 -17.08
N LEU A 320 9.82 -3.44 -16.13
CA LEU A 320 11.28 -3.36 -16.05
C LEU A 320 11.97 -4.00 -17.28
N ALA A 321 11.47 -5.14 -17.75
CA ALA A 321 11.97 -5.77 -18.96
C ALA A 321 11.74 -4.89 -20.21
N PHE A 322 10.56 -4.25 -20.29
CA PHE A 322 10.23 -3.31 -21.36
C PHE A 322 11.14 -2.07 -21.33
N LEU A 323 11.44 -1.52 -20.13
CA LEU A 323 12.43 -0.46 -19.99
C LEU A 323 13.81 -0.91 -20.51
N GLY A 324 14.22 -2.12 -20.15
CA GLY A 324 15.46 -2.74 -20.66
C GLY A 324 15.50 -2.79 -22.18
N LEU A 325 14.39 -3.18 -22.81
CA LEU A 325 14.26 -3.19 -24.28
C LEU A 325 14.36 -1.78 -24.87
N CYS A 326 13.70 -0.78 -24.27
CA CYS A 326 13.79 0.62 -24.68
C CYS A 326 15.22 1.17 -24.57
N LEU A 327 15.94 0.79 -23.51
CA LEU A 327 17.35 1.16 -23.33
C LEU A 327 18.24 0.50 -24.39
N PHE A 328 18.05 -0.79 -24.65
CA PHE A 328 18.81 -1.51 -25.66
C PHE A 328 18.62 -0.89 -27.05
N ASN A 329 17.38 -0.55 -27.40
CA ASN A 329 17.08 0.18 -28.64
C ASN A 329 17.78 1.55 -28.69
N THR A 330 17.76 2.29 -27.56
CA THR A 330 18.45 3.59 -27.46
C THR A 330 19.96 3.45 -27.63
N VAL A 331 20.59 2.40 -27.08
CA VAL A 331 22.03 2.09 -27.29
C VAL A 331 22.33 1.92 -28.76
N GLY A 332 21.52 1.12 -29.50
CA GLY A 332 21.67 0.90 -30.93
C GLY A 332 21.58 2.20 -31.74
N LEU A 333 20.57 3.04 -31.44
CA LEU A 333 20.37 4.33 -32.12
C LEU A 333 21.51 5.32 -31.82
N LEU A 334 21.99 5.40 -30.57
CA LEU A 334 23.14 6.23 -30.18
C LEU A 334 24.43 5.74 -30.87
N LEU A 335 24.64 4.43 -30.94
CA LEU A 335 25.79 3.86 -31.65
C LEU A 335 25.75 4.22 -33.14
N ALA A 336 24.63 4.03 -33.83
CA ALA A 336 24.46 4.40 -35.20
C ALA A 336 24.69 5.90 -35.46
N LYS A 337 24.17 6.76 -34.53
CA LYS A 337 24.37 8.22 -34.61
C LYS A 337 25.82 8.61 -34.45
N PHE A 338 26.54 8.05 -33.48
CA PHE A 338 27.93 8.40 -33.22
C PHE A 338 28.88 7.86 -34.32
N LEU A 339 28.61 6.67 -34.88
CA LEU A 339 29.38 6.12 -36.01
C LEU A 339 29.21 6.97 -37.28
N ARG A 340 28.01 7.47 -37.58
CA ARG A 340 27.78 8.39 -38.71
C ARG A 340 28.54 9.71 -38.58
N ARG A 341 28.93 10.09 -37.36
CA ARG A 341 29.75 11.30 -37.09
C ARG A 341 31.23 10.99 -36.94
N GLY A 342 31.66 9.80 -37.34
CA GLY A 342 33.06 9.36 -37.21
C GLY A 342 34.06 10.32 -37.87
N GLY A 343 33.73 10.91 -39.03
CA GLY A 343 34.58 11.91 -39.71
C GLY A 343 34.79 13.16 -38.85
N GLU A 344 33.72 13.75 -38.29
CA GLU A 344 33.79 14.91 -37.40
C GLU A 344 34.63 14.61 -36.14
N ILE A 345 34.42 13.44 -35.54
CA ILE A 345 35.17 12.97 -34.37
C ILE A 345 36.64 12.76 -34.73
N GLY A 346 36.93 12.20 -35.93
CA GLY A 346 38.27 11.99 -36.43
C GLY A 346 39.05 13.29 -36.60
N VAL A 347 38.47 14.31 -37.25
CA VAL A 347 39.07 15.65 -37.40
C VAL A 347 39.37 16.29 -36.05
N ARG A 348 38.42 16.25 -35.09
CA ARG A 348 38.63 16.80 -33.75
C ARG A 348 39.77 16.11 -33.00
N ARG A 349 39.90 14.80 -33.17
CA ARG A 349 41.02 14.04 -32.57
C ARG A 349 42.36 14.36 -33.22
N ALA A 350 42.37 14.57 -34.54
CA ALA A 350 43.57 15.03 -35.25
C ALA A 350 44.02 16.43 -34.79
N LEU A 351 43.06 17.31 -34.44
CA LEU A 351 43.32 18.63 -33.85
C LEU A 351 43.65 18.62 -32.35
N GLY A 352 43.85 17.43 -31.74
CA GLY A 352 44.33 17.32 -30.34
C GLY A 352 43.27 17.05 -29.30
N ALA A 353 42.00 16.81 -29.67
CA ALA A 353 40.98 16.46 -28.67
C ALA A 353 41.25 15.11 -27.99
N SER A 354 41.27 15.09 -26.66
CA SER A 354 41.47 13.85 -25.87
C SER A 354 40.28 12.90 -26.00
N ARG A 355 40.54 11.58 -25.81
CA ARG A 355 39.45 10.58 -25.76
C ARG A 355 38.40 10.91 -24.70
N ARG A 356 38.83 11.42 -23.53
CA ARG A 356 37.94 11.84 -22.43
C ARG A 356 37.01 12.97 -22.84
N ALA A 357 37.51 13.93 -23.67
CA ALA A 357 36.69 15.04 -24.17
C ALA A 357 35.60 14.54 -25.12
N ILE A 358 35.89 13.55 -25.99
CA ILE A 358 34.91 12.93 -26.88
C ILE A 358 33.85 12.14 -26.10
N VAL A 359 34.28 11.32 -25.10
CA VAL A 359 33.37 10.59 -24.24
C VAL A 359 32.46 11.55 -23.47
N ALA A 360 33.02 12.60 -22.84
CA ALA A 360 32.24 13.61 -22.11
C ALA A 360 31.20 14.29 -23.03
N GLN A 361 31.56 14.63 -24.27
CA GLN A 361 30.63 15.19 -25.23
C GLN A 361 29.48 14.20 -25.55
N CYS A 362 29.80 12.93 -25.86
CA CYS A 362 28.79 11.91 -26.17
C CYS A 362 27.86 11.65 -24.97
N LEU A 363 28.40 11.61 -23.73
CA LEU A 363 27.61 11.44 -22.52
C LEU A 363 26.73 12.65 -22.23
N THR A 364 27.21 13.88 -22.48
CA THR A 364 26.38 15.10 -22.38
C THR A 364 25.21 15.04 -23.36
N GLU A 365 25.44 14.54 -24.58
CA GLU A 365 24.39 14.37 -25.57
C GLU A 365 23.36 13.30 -25.16
N ALA A 366 23.83 12.16 -24.64
CA ALA A 366 22.96 11.11 -24.07
C ALA A 366 22.17 11.64 -22.85
N GLY A 367 22.83 12.40 -21.98
CA GLY A 367 22.19 13.01 -20.81
C GLY A 367 21.07 13.99 -21.18
N LEU A 368 21.26 14.81 -22.22
CA LEU A 368 20.21 15.71 -22.71
C LEU A 368 19.01 14.94 -23.30
N ILE A 369 19.27 13.85 -24.04
CA ILE A 369 18.20 12.97 -24.52
C ILE A 369 17.44 12.39 -23.34
N GLY A 370 18.15 11.96 -22.29
CA GLY A 370 17.56 11.44 -21.05
C GLY A 370 16.73 12.47 -20.29
N LEU A 371 17.20 13.71 -20.20
CA LEU A 371 16.44 14.78 -19.55
C LEU A 371 15.13 15.08 -20.30
N VAL A 372 15.18 15.21 -21.64
CA VAL A 372 13.98 15.44 -22.45
C VAL A 372 13.06 14.22 -22.40
N GLY A 373 13.61 13.00 -22.56
CA GLY A 373 12.87 11.76 -22.47
C GLY A 373 12.27 11.54 -21.07
N GLY A 374 13.01 11.88 -20.01
CA GLY A 374 12.54 11.83 -18.63
C GLY A 374 11.39 12.80 -18.34
N THR A 375 11.47 14.03 -18.86
CA THR A 375 10.37 15.01 -18.76
C THR A 375 9.10 14.52 -19.45
N LEU A 376 9.22 13.99 -20.66
CA LEU A 376 8.08 13.39 -21.34
C LEU A 376 7.60 12.11 -20.67
N GLY A 377 8.51 11.28 -20.16
CA GLY A 377 8.18 10.08 -19.38
C GLY A 377 7.40 10.42 -18.11
N TRP A 378 7.78 11.50 -17.43
CA TRP A 378 7.02 12.02 -16.29
C TRP A 378 5.59 12.44 -16.67
N LEU A 379 5.44 13.17 -17.80
CA LEU A 379 4.11 13.54 -18.29
C LEU A 379 3.28 12.29 -18.63
N LEU A 380 3.91 11.26 -19.22
CA LEU A 380 3.24 9.98 -19.48
C LEU A 380 2.88 9.25 -18.18
N THR A 381 3.71 9.32 -17.14
CA THR A 381 3.38 8.78 -15.80
C THR A 381 2.16 9.50 -15.22
N LEU A 382 2.11 10.84 -15.30
CA LEU A 382 0.93 11.62 -14.88
C LEU A 382 -0.34 11.17 -15.61
N LEU A 383 -0.24 11.02 -16.92
CA LEU A 383 -1.35 10.54 -17.75
C LEU A 383 -1.78 9.12 -17.38
N GLY A 384 -0.82 8.21 -17.14
CA GLY A 384 -1.08 6.85 -16.72
C GLY A 384 -1.77 6.77 -15.36
N LEU A 385 -1.30 7.54 -14.37
CA LEU A 385 -1.94 7.61 -13.06
C LEU A 385 -3.31 8.32 -13.10
N TRP A 386 -3.48 9.32 -13.97
CA TRP A 386 -4.78 9.92 -14.22
C TRP A 386 -5.77 8.91 -14.82
N ALA A 387 -5.35 8.14 -15.81
CA ALA A 387 -6.17 7.09 -16.41
C ALA A 387 -6.54 6.00 -15.40
N LEU A 388 -5.61 5.62 -14.51
CA LEU A 388 -5.86 4.68 -13.42
C LEU A 388 -6.95 5.20 -12.46
N ARG A 389 -6.92 6.50 -12.13
CA ARG A 389 -7.93 7.13 -11.26
C ARG A 389 -9.35 7.12 -11.83
N GLN A 390 -9.49 6.96 -13.14
CA GLN A 390 -10.80 6.82 -13.80
C GLN A 390 -11.33 5.37 -13.74
N GLN A 391 -10.51 4.41 -13.31
CA GLN A 391 -10.93 3.02 -13.20
C GLN A 391 -11.66 2.80 -11.86
N PRO A 392 -12.67 1.92 -11.81
CA PRO A 392 -13.39 1.58 -10.59
C PRO A 392 -12.61 0.58 -9.73
N VAL A 393 -11.39 0.96 -9.33
CA VAL A 393 -10.54 0.15 -8.44
C VAL A 393 -10.38 0.85 -7.09
N ALA A 394 -10.38 0.09 -6.01
CA ALA A 394 -10.40 0.62 -4.64
C ALA A 394 -9.19 1.50 -4.29
N TYR A 395 -8.05 1.29 -4.93
CA TYR A 395 -6.82 2.07 -4.73
C TYR A 395 -6.65 3.24 -5.70
N ALA A 396 -7.63 3.50 -6.57
CA ALA A 396 -7.53 4.55 -7.60
C ALA A 396 -7.23 5.93 -6.99
N ASP A 397 -7.88 6.27 -5.90
CA ASP A 397 -7.72 7.54 -5.20
C ASP A 397 -6.39 7.66 -4.41
N LEU A 398 -5.66 6.56 -4.22
CA LEU A 398 -4.30 6.56 -3.66
C LEU A 398 -3.22 6.84 -4.71
N ALA A 399 -3.55 6.74 -6.00
CA ALA A 399 -2.61 6.91 -7.11
C ALA A 399 -2.23 8.39 -7.33
N HIS A 400 -1.50 8.97 -6.37
CA HIS A 400 -0.95 10.31 -6.44
C HIS A 400 0.57 10.27 -6.67
N LEU A 401 1.08 11.25 -7.41
CA LEU A 401 2.51 11.49 -7.50
C LEU A 401 2.97 12.23 -6.23
N ASP A 402 3.94 11.66 -5.58
CA ASP A 402 4.70 12.32 -4.54
C ASP A 402 6.05 12.85 -5.06
N VAL A 403 6.73 13.65 -4.25
CA VAL A 403 8.04 14.22 -4.58
C VAL A 403 9.09 13.13 -4.81
N TRP A 404 8.97 12.00 -4.14
CA TRP A 404 9.92 10.88 -4.27
C TRP A 404 9.76 10.16 -5.60
N THR A 405 8.53 9.94 -6.05
CA THR A 405 8.23 9.38 -7.38
C THR A 405 8.74 10.31 -8.49
N PHE A 406 8.56 11.63 -8.33
CA PHE A 406 9.10 12.62 -9.24
C PHE A 406 10.64 12.54 -9.31
N ALA A 407 11.31 12.63 -8.17
CA ALA A 407 12.77 12.54 -8.10
C ALA A 407 13.29 11.21 -8.66
N GLY A 408 12.64 10.10 -8.31
CA GLY A 408 12.96 8.77 -8.81
C GLY A 408 12.86 8.65 -10.33
N THR A 409 11.83 9.25 -10.93
CA THR A 409 11.66 9.28 -12.40
C THR A 409 12.84 9.98 -13.09
N PHE A 410 13.23 11.17 -12.60
CA PHE A 410 14.34 11.91 -13.17
C PHE A 410 15.69 11.22 -12.97
N LEU A 411 15.94 10.67 -11.77
CA LEU A 411 17.16 9.92 -11.51
C LEU A 411 17.25 8.66 -12.38
N MET A 412 16.14 7.95 -12.54
CA MET A 412 16.07 6.78 -13.42
C MET A 412 16.31 7.17 -14.88
N ALA A 413 15.68 8.23 -15.38
CA ALA A 413 15.87 8.73 -16.73
C ALA A 413 17.34 9.08 -17.03
N LEU A 414 17.97 9.80 -16.10
CA LEU A 414 19.37 10.19 -16.23
C LEU A 414 20.30 8.98 -16.17
N ALA A 415 20.11 8.08 -15.20
CA ALA A 415 20.91 6.87 -15.05
C ALA A 415 20.80 5.97 -16.28
N CYS A 416 19.58 5.74 -16.76
CA CYS A 416 19.31 4.94 -17.95
C CYS A 416 19.97 5.53 -19.22
N SER A 417 19.85 6.84 -19.42
CA SER A 417 20.40 7.48 -20.61
C SER A 417 21.93 7.53 -20.59
N VAL A 418 22.52 7.76 -19.42
CA VAL A 418 24.00 7.70 -19.25
C VAL A 418 24.50 6.28 -19.48
N ALA A 419 23.84 5.28 -18.90
CA ALA A 419 24.19 3.87 -19.13
C ALA A 419 24.09 3.47 -20.60
N ALA A 420 22.98 3.88 -21.28
CA ALA A 420 22.81 3.65 -22.71
C ALA A 420 23.88 4.35 -23.57
N GLY A 421 24.34 5.53 -23.14
CA GLY A 421 25.37 6.32 -23.82
C GLY A 421 26.79 5.83 -23.62
N LEU A 422 27.09 5.11 -22.54
CA LEU A 422 28.45 4.70 -22.16
C LEU A 422 29.13 3.85 -23.25
N PHE A 423 28.50 2.75 -23.66
CA PHE A 423 29.08 1.83 -24.64
C PHE A 423 29.29 2.52 -26.01
N PRO A 424 28.30 3.21 -26.60
CA PRO A 424 28.49 3.98 -27.84
C PRO A 424 29.57 5.05 -27.73
N ALA A 425 29.65 5.77 -26.60
CA ALA A 425 30.66 6.81 -26.39
C ALA A 425 32.10 6.25 -26.38
N PHE A 426 32.30 5.14 -25.65
CA PHE A 426 33.61 4.47 -25.64
C PHE A 426 34.00 3.97 -27.02
N ARG A 427 33.06 3.37 -27.76
CA ARG A 427 33.33 2.89 -29.13
C ARG A 427 33.66 4.04 -30.07
N ALA A 428 32.90 5.13 -30.03
CA ALA A 428 33.16 6.32 -30.83
C ALA A 428 34.54 6.95 -30.51
N SER A 429 34.98 6.97 -29.28
CA SER A 429 36.29 7.52 -28.87
C SER A 429 37.48 6.72 -29.36
N ARG A 430 37.30 5.46 -29.76
CA ARG A 430 38.37 4.57 -30.29
C ARG A 430 38.54 4.61 -31.82
N ILE A 431 37.73 5.39 -32.54
CA ILE A 431 37.85 5.53 -33.99
C ILE A 431 39.23 6.13 -34.33
N ALA A 432 40.00 5.44 -35.20
CA ALA A 432 41.33 5.88 -35.59
C ALA A 432 41.21 7.03 -36.60
N PRO A 433 41.86 8.20 -36.40
CA PRO A 433 41.78 9.35 -37.32
C PRO A 433 42.24 9.02 -38.74
N ALA A 434 43.25 8.16 -38.89
CA ALA A 434 43.85 7.84 -40.20
C ALA A 434 42.92 7.10 -41.17
N MET A 435 41.97 6.31 -40.69
CA MET A 435 41.04 5.55 -41.54
C MET A 435 39.94 6.40 -42.13
N GLN A 436 39.63 7.55 -41.53
CA GLN A 436 38.52 8.41 -41.95
C GLN A 436 38.96 9.56 -42.87
N LEU A 437 40.25 9.93 -42.83
CA LEU A 437 40.84 10.91 -43.79
C LEU A 437 41.06 10.32 -45.19
N LYS A 438 41.01 8.97 -45.34
CA LYS A 438 41.19 8.25 -46.59
C LYS A 438 39.90 8.06 -47.40
N THR A 439 38.75 8.39 -46.79
CA THR A 439 37.37 8.26 -47.37
C THR A 439 36.72 9.61 -47.67
N LEU A 440 37.43 10.71 -47.47
CA LEU A 440 37.14 12.07 -47.95
C LEU A 440 37.93 12.34 -49.20
#